data_edf310de2ccfea6c1094a9da27726b7c
#
_entry.id   edf310de2ccfea6c1094a9da27726b7c
#
_cell.length_a   1.000
_cell.length_b   1.000
_cell.length_c   1.000
_cell.angle_alpha   90.00
_cell.angle_beta   90.00
_cell.angle_gamma   90.00
#
_symmetry.space_group_name_H-M   'P 1'
#
loop_
_entity.id
_entity.type
_entity.pdbx_description
1 polymer ?
#
loop_
_entity_poly.entity_id
_entity_poly.type
_entity_poly.pdbx_seq_one_letter_code
_entity_poly.pdbx_strand_id
1 'polypeptide(L)'
;MIVSAIVMAARDAAADIESASTGENLTAERVRALKTLADNLYATALQAEDNDPEAVRFLCDMLGLEKLLALYDAECSQEQAGRPRL
;
A
#
# COMPACT_ATOMS: atom_id res chain seq x y z
N MET A 1 3.33 -13.62 -4.84
CA MET A 1 4.32 -12.52 -4.78
C MET A 1 3.97 -11.57 -3.66
N ILE A 2 4.99 -11.03 -3.00
CA ILE A 2 4.80 -10.13 -1.85
C ILE A 2 4.08 -8.84 -2.23
N VAL A 3 4.26 -8.36 -3.45
CA VAL A 3 3.56 -7.15 -3.94
C VAL A 3 2.06 -7.32 -3.88
N SER A 4 1.53 -8.49 -4.26
CA SER A 4 0.09 -8.77 -4.16
C SER A 4 -0.42 -8.68 -2.73
N ALA A 5 0.35 -9.19 -1.76
CA ALA A 5 -0.01 -9.09 -0.35
C ALA A 5 -0.04 -7.63 0.13
N ILE A 6 0.92 -6.82 -0.30
CA ILE A 6 0.99 -5.39 0.04
C ILE A 6 -0.21 -4.65 -0.57
N VAL A 7 -0.53 -4.92 -1.83
CA VAL A 7 -1.67 -4.31 -2.53
C VAL A 7 -2.98 -4.68 -1.86
N MET A 8 -3.16 -5.95 -1.49
CA MET A 8 -4.36 -6.39 -0.77
C MET A 8 -4.49 -5.70 0.58
N ALA A 9 -3.40 -5.59 1.33
CA ALA A 9 -3.40 -4.88 2.60
C ALA A 9 -3.79 -3.41 2.43
N ALA A 10 -3.30 -2.76 1.38
CA ALA A 10 -3.64 -1.37 1.07
C ALA A 10 -5.13 -1.21 0.74
N ARG A 11 -5.67 -2.11 -0.07
CA ARG A 11 -7.09 -2.09 -0.44
C ARG A 11 -7.98 -2.35 0.77
N ASP A 12 -7.62 -3.28 1.62
CA ASP A 12 -8.36 -3.57 2.85
C ASP A 12 -8.34 -2.37 3.79
N ALA A 13 -7.19 -1.72 3.94
CA ALA A 13 -7.07 -0.51 4.75
C ALA A 13 -7.93 0.63 4.19
N ALA A 14 -7.94 0.80 2.87
CA ALA A 14 -8.76 1.82 2.21
C ALA A 14 -10.25 1.55 2.43
N ALA A 15 -10.68 0.30 2.32
CA ALA A 15 -12.06 -0.08 2.59
C ALA A 15 -12.47 0.19 4.03
N ASP A 16 -11.59 -0.10 4.99
CA ASP A 16 -11.81 0.21 6.40
C ASP A 16 -11.94 1.71 6.63
N ILE A 17 -11.11 2.51 5.97
CA ILE A 17 -11.16 3.97 6.07
C ILE A 17 -12.47 4.49 5.49
N GLU A 18 -12.92 3.97 4.34
CA GLU A 18 -14.20 4.34 3.75
C GLU A 18 -15.36 4.01 4.69
N SER A 19 -15.33 2.83 5.31
CA SER A 19 -16.34 2.45 6.30
C SER A 19 -16.34 3.38 7.49
N ALA A 20 -15.16 3.76 7.97
CA ALA A 20 -15.02 4.71 9.07
C ALA A 20 -15.55 6.10 8.71
N SER A 21 -15.48 6.47 7.42
CA SER A 21 -15.94 7.78 6.96
C SER A 21 -17.47 7.93 6.98
N THR A 22 -18.21 6.84 7.20
CA THR A 22 -19.67 6.89 7.33
C THR A 22 -20.14 6.97 8.79
N GLY A 23 -19.23 7.10 9.74
CA GLY A 23 -19.56 7.21 11.15
C GLY A 23 -20.37 8.47 11.48
N GLU A 24 -21.33 8.33 12.41
CA GLU A 24 -22.26 9.40 12.74
C GLU A 24 -21.63 10.59 13.47
N ASN A 25 -20.50 10.39 14.12
CA ASN A 25 -19.88 11.40 14.98
C ASN A 25 -18.72 12.13 14.29
N LEU A 26 -18.64 12.06 12.95
CA LEU A 26 -17.56 12.67 12.21
C LEU A 26 -17.96 14.02 11.65
N THR A 27 -17.05 14.99 11.71
CA THR A 27 -17.24 16.28 11.06
C THR A 27 -17.08 16.12 9.54
N ALA A 28 -17.64 17.06 8.77
CA ALA A 28 -17.50 17.05 7.31
C ALA A 28 -16.04 17.09 6.88
N GLU A 29 -15.18 17.82 7.61
CA GLU A 29 -13.75 17.88 7.32
C GLU A 29 -13.08 16.52 7.50
N ARG A 30 -13.43 15.79 8.57
CA ARG A 30 -12.87 14.47 8.83
C ARG A 30 -13.31 13.45 7.79
N VAL A 31 -14.58 13.49 7.41
CA VAL A 31 -15.12 12.63 6.35
C VAL A 31 -14.36 12.86 5.05
N ARG A 32 -14.15 14.12 4.69
CA ARG A 32 -13.39 14.46 3.48
C ARG A 32 -11.96 13.98 3.54
N ALA A 33 -11.30 14.18 4.69
CA ALA A 33 -9.93 13.73 4.88
C ALA A 33 -9.80 12.21 4.77
N LEU A 34 -10.73 11.46 5.35
CA LEU A 34 -10.73 10.00 5.26
C LEU A 34 -10.96 9.51 3.84
N LYS A 35 -11.89 10.12 3.12
CA LYS A 35 -12.14 9.78 1.72
C LYS A 35 -10.91 10.06 0.84
N THR A 36 -10.26 11.18 1.05
CA THR A 36 -9.03 11.54 0.33
C THR A 36 -7.93 10.51 0.62
N LEU A 37 -7.78 10.11 1.87
CA LEU A 37 -6.78 9.11 2.25
C LEU A 37 -7.08 7.77 1.59
N ALA A 38 -8.33 7.33 1.58
CA ALA A 38 -8.73 6.08 0.92
C ALA A 38 -8.45 6.14 -0.59
N ASP A 39 -8.79 7.24 -1.24
CA ASP A 39 -8.53 7.44 -2.67
C ASP A 39 -7.02 7.38 -2.98
N ASN A 40 -6.20 7.99 -2.13
CA ASN A 40 -4.75 7.95 -2.28
C ASN A 40 -4.20 6.54 -2.12
N LEU A 41 -4.74 5.77 -1.17
CA LEU A 41 -4.36 4.38 -0.99
C LEU A 41 -4.71 3.53 -2.22
N TYR A 42 -5.91 3.69 -2.77
CA TYR A 42 -6.31 2.98 -3.98
C TYR A 42 -5.43 3.34 -5.18
N ALA A 43 -5.17 4.62 -5.37
CA ALA A 43 -4.32 5.08 -6.48
C ALA A 43 -2.89 4.54 -6.35
N THR A 44 -2.33 4.58 -5.15
CA THR A 44 -0.99 4.07 -4.89
C THR A 44 -0.94 2.55 -5.05
N ALA A 45 -2.01 1.85 -4.64
CA ALA A 45 -2.10 0.40 -4.84
C ALA A 45 -2.08 0.03 -6.33
N LEU A 46 -2.76 0.80 -7.18
CA LEU A 46 -2.72 0.59 -8.63
C LEU A 46 -1.30 0.76 -9.18
N GLN A 47 -0.59 1.78 -8.72
CA GLN A 47 0.81 1.99 -9.11
C GLN A 47 1.70 0.84 -8.65
N ALA A 48 1.47 0.32 -7.46
CA ALA A 48 2.22 -0.83 -6.93
C ALA A 48 1.96 -2.08 -7.76
N GLU A 49 0.73 -2.29 -8.24
CA GLU A 49 0.39 -3.41 -9.13
C GLU A 49 1.19 -3.34 -10.44
N ASP A 50 1.51 -2.14 -10.90
CA ASP A 50 2.32 -1.93 -12.09
C ASP A 50 3.83 -2.06 -11.83
N ASN A 51 4.21 -2.60 -10.67
CA ASN A 51 5.60 -2.83 -10.26
C ASN A 51 6.41 -1.54 -10.04
N ASP A 52 5.76 -0.48 -9.55
CA ASP A 52 6.46 0.73 -9.16
C ASP A 52 7.04 0.54 -7.74
N PRO A 53 8.39 0.46 -7.59
CA PRO A 53 8.99 0.22 -6.27
C PRO A 53 8.71 1.35 -5.28
N GLU A 54 8.61 2.58 -5.74
CA GLU A 54 8.30 3.73 -4.88
C GLU A 54 6.90 3.62 -4.30
N ALA A 55 5.93 3.19 -5.12
CA ALA A 55 4.56 2.98 -4.66
C ALA A 55 4.48 1.88 -3.61
N VAL A 56 5.20 0.78 -3.83
CA VAL A 56 5.24 -0.33 -2.86
C VAL A 56 5.81 0.15 -1.53
N ARG A 57 6.92 0.87 -1.55
CA ARG A 57 7.55 1.41 -0.34
C ARG A 57 6.65 2.41 0.37
N PHE A 58 6.00 3.26 -0.39
CA PHE A 58 5.07 4.26 0.15
C PHE A 58 3.92 3.58 0.89
N LEU A 59 3.32 2.52 0.30
CA LEU A 59 2.25 1.77 0.94
C LEU A 59 2.72 1.13 2.25
N CYS A 60 3.89 0.51 2.23
CA CYS A 60 4.44 -0.13 3.43
C CYS A 60 4.69 0.90 4.54
N ASP A 61 5.19 2.08 4.19
CA ASP A 61 5.45 3.16 5.14
C ASP A 61 4.14 3.68 5.72
N MET A 62 3.15 3.99 4.87
CA MET A 62 1.86 4.51 5.33
C MET A 62 1.12 3.55 6.24
N LEU A 63 1.18 2.25 5.94
CA LEU A 63 0.40 1.24 6.65
C LEU A 63 1.19 0.59 7.79
N GLY A 64 2.45 0.97 7.98
CA GLY A 64 3.31 0.38 8.99
C GLY A 64 3.65 -1.09 8.71
N LEU A 65 3.74 -1.47 7.44
CA LEU A 65 4.02 -2.85 7.01
C LEU A 65 5.51 -3.11 6.89
N GLU A 66 6.27 -2.90 7.97
CA GLU A 66 7.73 -3.04 7.97
C GLU A 66 8.18 -4.44 7.58
N LYS A 67 7.48 -5.46 8.06
CA LYS A 67 7.82 -6.86 7.75
C LYS A 67 7.62 -7.16 6.26
N LEU A 68 6.55 -6.67 5.68
CA LEU A 68 6.29 -6.85 4.25
C LEU A 68 7.30 -6.09 3.40
N LEU A 69 7.69 -4.90 3.83
CA LEU A 69 8.74 -4.14 3.14
C LEU A 69 10.07 -4.89 3.17
N ALA A 70 10.44 -5.46 4.32
CA ALA A 70 11.66 -6.26 4.43
C ALA A 70 11.62 -7.47 3.50
N LEU A 71 10.49 -8.16 3.41
CA LEU A 71 10.31 -9.29 2.49
C LEU A 71 10.39 -8.84 1.02
N TYR A 72 9.81 -7.70 0.71
CA TYR A 72 9.87 -7.13 -0.64
C TYR A 72 11.32 -6.81 -1.04
N ASP A 73 12.06 -6.17 -0.14
CA ASP A 73 13.47 -5.85 -0.40
C ASP A 73 14.30 -7.11 -0.56
N ALA A 74 14.02 -8.15 0.22
CA ALA A 74 14.70 -9.45 0.10
C ALA A 74 14.41 -10.12 -1.25
N GLU A 75 13.16 -10.08 -1.72
CA GLU A 75 12.79 -10.60 -3.04
C GLU A 75 13.53 -9.85 -4.16
N CYS A 76 13.58 -8.52 -4.08
CA CYS A 76 14.30 -7.72 -5.06
C CYS A 76 15.78 -8.05 -5.08
N SER A 77 16.39 -8.24 -3.91
CA SER A 77 17.79 -8.62 -3.81
C SER A 77 18.04 -10.01 -4.38
N GLN A 78 17.16 -10.97 -4.14
CA GLN A 78 17.26 -12.32 -4.70
C GLN A 78 17.16 -12.31 -6.22
N GLU A 79 16.26 -11.53 -6.78
CA GLU A 79 16.13 -11.38 -8.23
C GLU A 79 17.41 -10.83 -8.85
N GLN A 80 18.01 -9.83 -8.22
CA GLN A 80 19.27 -9.27 -8.67
C GLN A 80 20.42 -10.25 -8.55
N ALA A 81 20.48 -10.99 -7.42
CA ALA A 81 21.52 -11.98 -7.19
C ALA A 81 21.38 -13.20 -8.12
N GLY A 82 20.16 -13.55 -8.51
CA GLY A 82 19.87 -14.66 -9.39
C GLY A 82 20.13 -14.41 -10.87
N ARG A 83 20.41 -13.18 -11.27
CA ARG A 83 20.71 -12.86 -12.66
C ARG A 83 22.10 -13.31 -13.02
N PRO A 84 22.27 -14.04 -14.15
CA PRO A 84 23.60 -14.41 -14.59
C PRO A 84 24.41 -13.15 -14.91
N ARG A 85 25.60 -13.10 -14.35
CA ARG A 85 26.53 -12.05 -14.69
C ARG A 85 27.23 -12.44 -15.98
N LEU A 86 27.02 -11.64 -16.96
CA LEU A 86 27.74 -11.79 -18.21
C LEU A 86 29.06 -11.08 -18.17
#